data_3e3f1081629e710da5f92fb91b6cd7b5
#
_entry.id   3e3f1081629e710da5f92fb91b6cd7b5
#
_cell.length_a   1.000
_cell.length_b   1.000
_cell.length_c   1.000
_cell.angle_alpha   90.00
_cell.angle_beta   90.00
_cell.angle_gamma   90.00
#
_symmetry.space_group_name_H-M   'P 1'
#
loop_
_entity.id
_entity.type
_entity.pdbx_description
1 polymer ?
#
loop_
_entity_poly.entity_id
_entity_poly.type
_entity_poly.pdbx_seq_one_letter_code
_entity_poly.pdbx_strand_id
1 'polypeptide(L)'
;GGFVYWPGNASADEWITSYAGMFLVLAQEKGYAVNSNVLNKWKRFQRAAAQNWRMPDQDDSWGYWQTGVQQAYRLYTLALAGAPEQGAMNRMKEQANLPLQAKWRLAAAYALTGKMKPAEELVFKAETTVTPYSSQNYIYGSYDRDEAMILETLLLMNRDQAALQQAKKVSKNLAEENW
;
A
#
# COMPACT_ATOMS: atom_id res chain seq x y z
N GLY A 1 -10.50 -8.57 -14.38
CA GLY A 1 -9.16 -8.01 -14.10
C GLY A 1 -8.78 -8.08 -12.64
N GLY A 2 -9.72 -8.26 -11.73
CA GLY A 2 -9.45 -8.54 -10.34
C GLY A 2 -9.16 -10.03 -10.09
N PHE A 3 -8.49 -10.32 -8.97
CA PHE A 3 -8.16 -11.69 -8.56
C PHE A 3 -9.11 -12.16 -7.46
N VAL A 4 -9.30 -13.46 -7.40
CA VAL A 4 -10.17 -14.14 -6.42
C VAL A 4 -9.34 -15.18 -5.66
N TYR A 5 -9.74 -15.52 -4.44
CA TYR A 5 -9.07 -16.58 -3.67
C TYR A 5 -9.26 -17.97 -4.29
N TRP A 6 -10.48 -18.26 -4.74
CA TRP A 6 -10.85 -19.58 -5.24
C TRP A 6 -11.55 -19.48 -6.59
N PRO A 7 -11.29 -20.38 -7.52
CA PRO A 7 -12.05 -20.46 -8.75
C PRO A 7 -13.55 -20.56 -8.46
N GLY A 8 -14.35 -19.74 -9.15
CA GLY A 8 -15.81 -19.70 -8.95
C GLY A 8 -16.32 -18.61 -8.02
N ASN A 9 -15.46 -17.88 -7.30
CA ASN A 9 -15.91 -16.72 -6.54
C ASN A 9 -16.47 -15.64 -7.49
N ALA A 10 -17.62 -15.08 -7.11
CA ALA A 10 -18.35 -14.11 -7.95
C ALA A 10 -17.69 -12.72 -7.99
N SER A 11 -16.96 -12.34 -6.95
CA SER A 11 -16.35 -11.01 -6.81
C SER A 11 -14.84 -11.10 -6.59
N ALA A 12 -14.12 -10.15 -7.15
CA ALA A 12 -12.70 -9.99 -6.88
C ALA A 12 -12.48 -9.49 -5.44
N ASP A 13 -11.46 -10.05 -4.79
CA ASP A 13 -10.98 -9.53 -3.51
C ASP A 13 -10.01 -8.37 -3.73
N GLU A 14 -10.21 -7.27 -3.05
CA GLU A 14 -9.43 -6.04 -3.24
C GLU A 14 -7.99 -6.17 -2.79
N TRP A 15 -7.78 -6.88 -1.65
CA TRP A 15 -6.44 -7.08 -1.10
C TRP A 15 -5.63 -8.03 -1.98
N ILE A 16 -6.20 -9.21 -2.29
CA ILE A 16 -5.55 -10.19 -3.18
C ILE A 16 -5.27 -9.58 -4.56
N THR A 17 -6.18 -8.77 -5.08
CA THR A 17 -5.98 -8.10 -6.37
C THR A 17 -4.77 -7.16 -6.33
N SER A 18 -4.60 -6.39 -5.26
CA SER A 18 -3.45 -5.51 -5.11
C SER A 18 -2.16 -6.31 -4.93
N TYR A 19 -2.17 -7.33 -4.08
CA TYR A 19 -0.99 -8.13 -3.74
C TYR A 19 -0.50 -8.98 -4.92
N ALA A 20 -1.40 -9.69 -5.59
CA ALA A 20 -1.07 -10.48 -6.77
C ALA A 20 -0.57 -9.59 -7.93
N GLY A 21 -1.18 -8.43 -8.11
CA GLY A 21 -0.71 -7.46 -9.11
C GLY A 21 0.69 -6.92 -8.81
N MET A 22 0.99 -6.60 -7.55
CA MET A 22 2.33 -6.21 -7.11
C MET A 22 3.35 -7.32 -7.43
N PHE A 23 3.03 -8.58 -7.10
CA PHE A 23 3.88 -9.72 -7.43
C PHE A 23 4.18 -9.79 -8.94
N LEU A 24 3.16 -9.64 -9.80
CA LEU A 24 3.34 -9.68 -11.25
C LEU A 24 4.23 -8.53 -11.76
N VAL A 25 4.09 -7.33 -11.19
CA VAL A 25 4.93 -6.17 -11.54
C VAL A 25 6.38 -6.44 -11.15
N LEU A 26 6.63 -6.89 -9.91
CA LEU A 26 7.97 -7.18 -9.43
C LEU A 26 8.61 -8.35 -10.20
N ALA A 27 7.84 -9.38 -10.56
CA ALA A 27 8.32 -10.46 -11.40
C ALA A 27 8.78 -9.95 -12.77
N GLN A 28 8.01 -9.06 -13.40
CA GLN A 28 8.38 -8.44 -14.67
C GLN A 28 9.66 -7.60 -14.54
N GLU A 29 9.81 -6.81 -13.48
CA GLU A 29 11.02 -6.03 -13.20
C GLU A 29 12.26 -6.92 -13.03
N LYS A 30 12.09 -8.12 -12.50
CA LYS A 30 13.15 -9.12 -12.36
C LYS A 30 13.42 -9.93 -13.64
N GLY A 31 12.76 -9.59 -14.75
CA GLY A 31 12.97 -10.23 -16.05
C GLY A 31 12.16 -11.51 -16.29
N TYR A 32 11.25 -11.86 -15.38
CA TYR A 32 10.34 -12.99 -15.62
C TYR A 32 9.27 -12.65 -16.66
N ALA A 33 8.90 -13.63 -17.46
CA ALA A 33 7.84 -13.47 -18.45
C ALA A 33 6.46 -13.36 -17.76
N VAL A 34 5.86 -12.18 -17.82
CA VAL A 34 4.52 -11.91 -17.32
C VAL A 34 3.59 -11.63 -18.50
N ASN A 35 2.43 -12.30 -18.51
CA ASN A 35 1.44 -12.09 -19.57
C ASN A 35 0.92 -10.66 -19.56
N SER A 36 1.25 -9.89 -20.60
CA SER A 36 0.89 -8.47 -20.71
C SER A 36 -0.63 -8.22 -20.69
N ASN A 37 -1.42 -9.16 -21.24
CA ASN A 37 -2.89 -9.04 -21.22
C ASN A 37 -3.45 -9.15 -19.79
N VAL A 38 -2.88 -10.04 -18.97
CA VAL A 38 -3.25 -10.17 -17.55
C VAL A 38 -2.92 -8.86 -16.81
N LEU A 39 -1.71 -8.34 -16.98
CA LEU A 39 -1.27 -7.12 -16.33
C LEU A 39 -2.09 -5.89 -16.78
N ASN A 40 -2.41 -5.79 -18.06
CA ASN A 40 -3.25 -4.71 -18.59
C ASN A 40 -4.70 -4.78 -18.07
N LYS A 41 -5.28 -5.97 -17.97
CA LYS A 41 -6.62 -6.17 -17.37
C LYS A 41 -6.62 -5.80 -15.89
N TRP A 42 -5.57 -6.18 -15.16
CA TRP A 42 -5.38 -5.82 -13.76
C TRP A 42 -5.25 -4.29 -13.59
N LYS A 43 -4.39 -3.62 -14.36
CA LYS A 43 -4.24 -2.16 -14.31
C LYS A 43 -5.58 -1.45 -14.54
N ARG A 44 -6.36 -1.86 -15.53
CA ARG A 44 -7.69 -1.26 -15.80
C ARG A 44 -8.65 -1.46 -14.63
N PHE A 45 -8.69 -2.66 -14.06
CA PHE A 45 -9.53 -2.96 -12.89
C PHE A 45 -9.15 -2.09 -11.69
N GLN A 46 -7.87 -2.05 -11.34
CA GLN A 46 -7.37 -1.26 -10.21
C GLN A 46 -7.59 0.24 -10.39
N ARG A 47 -7.42 0.76 -11.62
CA ARG A 47 -7.70 2.17 -11.92
C ARG A 47 -9.17 2.51 -11.70
N ALA A 48 -10.07 1.71 -12.23
CA ALA A 48 -11.51 1.91 -12.04
C ALA A 48 -11.89 1.85 -10.54
N ALA A 49 -11.35 0.87 -9.81
CA ALA A 49 -11.58 0.77 -8.36
C ALA A 49 -11.02 1.98 -7.61
N ALA A 50 -9.81 2.46 -7.96
CA ALA A 50 -9.22 3.66 -7.36
C ALA A 50 -10.04 4.93 -7.61
N GLN A 51 -10.60 5.08 -8.81
CA GLN A 51 -11.42 6.23 -9.20
C GLN A 51 -12.78 6.23 -8.49
N ASN A 52 -13.37 5.06 -8.30
CA ASN A 52 -14.68 4.90 -7.66
C ASN A 52 -14.62 4.86 -6.13
N TRP A 53 -13.43 4.72 -5.56
CA TRP A 53 -13.25 4.64 -4.11
C TRP A 53 -13.77 5.89 -3.40
N ARG A 54 -14.44 5.64 -2.28
CA ARG A 54 -14.88 6.66 -1.32
C ARG A 54 -14.49 6.20 0.08
N MET A 55 -14.08 7.14 0.91
CA MET A 55 -13.87 6.87 2.33
C MET A 55 -15.23 6.63 3.00
N PRO A 56 -15.44 5.55 3.74
CA PRO A 56 -16.67 5.34 4.49
C PRO A 56 -16.80 6.37 5.63
N ASP A 57 -18.00 6.47 6.20
CA ASP A 57 -18.24 7.35 7.36
C ASP A 57 -17.42 6.91 8.57
N GLN A 58 -17.03 7.87 9.41
CA GLN A 58 -16.14 7.61 10.55
C GLN A 58 -16.78 6.75 11.65
N ASP A 59 -18.09 6.60 11.65
CA ASP A 59 -18.82 5.76 12.62
C ASP A 59 -18.49 4.25 12.49
N ASP A 60 -18.02 3.82 11.31
CA ASP A 60 -17.40 2.50 11.11
C ASP A 60 -15.88 2.59 11.21
N SER A 61 -15.36 2.65 12.43
CA SER A 61 -13.91 2.80 12.69
C SER A 61 -13.08 1.69 12.06
N TRP A 62 -13.62 0.48 11.96
CA TRP A 62 -12.95 -0.67 11.37
C TRP A 62 -12.97 -0.61 9.83
N GLY A 63 -14.13 -0.43 9.23
CA GLY A 63 -14.27 -0.28 7.77
C GLY A 63 -13.49 0.93 7.26
N TYR A 64 -13.46 2.01 8.05
CA TYR A 64 -12.67 3.20 7.78
C TYR A 64 -11.18 2.89 7.66
N TRP A 65 -10.61 2.22 8.67
CA TRP A 65 -9.20 1.84 8.67
C TRP A 65 -8.85 0.89 7.52
N GLN A 66 -9.61 -0.20 7.37
CA GLN A 66 -9.39 -1.22 6.35
C GLN A 66 -9.47 -0.63 4.94
N THR A 67 -10.51 0.11 4.65
CA THR A 67 -10.76 0.70 3.32
C THR A 67 -9.69 1.73 2.96
N GLY A 68 -9.23 2.53 3.92
CA GLY A 68 -8.14 3.48 3.73
C GLY A 68 -6.82 2.78 3.39
N VAL A 69 -6.47 1.73 4.13
CA VAL A 69 -5.24 0.96 3.88
C VAL A 69 -5.29 0.25 2.53
N GLN A 70 -6.41 -0.38 2.18
CA GLN A 70 -6.60 -1.04 0.88
C GLN A 70 -6.44 -0.07 -0.29
N GLN A 71 -7.04 1.11 -0.19
CA GLN A 71 -6.91 2.14 -1.23
C GLN A 71 -5.47 2.63 -1.37
N ALA A 72 -4.77 2.87 -0.28
CA ALA A 72 -3.36 3.28 -0.31
C ALA A 72 -2.48 2.23 -0.99
N TYR A 73 -2.68 0.96 -0.69
CA TYR A 73 -1.98 -0.15 -1.36
C TYR A 73 -2.32 -0.23 -2.85
N ARG A 74 -3.57 -0.05 -3.22
CA ARG A 74 -3.99 0.01 -4.64
C ARG A 74 -3.24 1.11 -5.39
N LEU A 75 -3.20 2.32 -4.82
CA LEU A 75 -2.53 3.47 -5.42
C LEU A 75 -1.02 3.27 -5.52
N TYR A 76 -0.41 2.68 -4.50
CA TYR A 76 1.00 2.31 -4.50
C TYR A 76 1.31 1.28 -5.60
N THR A 77 0.56 0.20 -5.69
CA THR A 77 0.79 -0.84 -6.71
C THR A 77 0.57 -0.34 -8.13
N LEU A 78 -0.37 0.58 -8.34
CA LEU A 78 -0.55 1.27 -9.61
C LEU A 78 0.64 2.18 -9.94
N ALA A 79 1.17 2.92 -8.97
CA ALA A 79 2.35 3.74 -9.16
C ALA A 79 3.58 2.89 -9.50
N LEU A 80 3.79 1.79 -8.77
CA LEU A 80 4.86 0.81 -9.03
C LEU A 80 4.74 0.23 -10.46
N ALA A 81 3.52 -0.03 -10.93
CA ALA A 81 3.25 -0.54 -12.28
C ALA A 81 3.37 0.51 -13.39
N GLY A 82 3.83 1.74 -13.09
CA GLY A 82 3.91 2.84 -14.05
C GLY A 82 2.55 3.36 -14.55
N ALA A 83 1.49 3.11 -13.78
CA ALA A 83 0.11 3.50 -14.12
C ALA A 83 -0.57 4.30 -12.97
N PRO A 84 0.06 5.36 -12.43
CA PRO A 84 -0.45 6.07 -11.27
C PRO A 84 -1.79 6.75 -11.55
N GLU A 85 -2.70 6.70 -10.57
CA GLU A 85 -3.99 7.41 -10.59
C GLU A 85 -3.90 8.69 -9.74
N GLN A 86 -3.31 9.71 -10.30
CA GLN A 86 -3.02 10.97 -9.60
C GLN A 86 -4.26 11.62 -8.98
N GLY A 87 -5.38 11.60 -9.69
CA GLY A 87 -6.65 12.16 -9.19
C GLY A 87 -7.15 11.43 -7.93
N ALA A 88 -7.02 10.10 -7.92
CA ALA A 88 -7.38 9.29 -6.74
C ALA A 88 -6.39 9.48 -5.59
N MET A 89 -5.09 9.61 -5.88
CA MET A 89 -4.06 9.94 -4.88
C MET A 89 -4.36 11.29 -4.21
N ASN A 90 -4.68 12.31 -4.99
CA ASN A 90 -4.98 13.64 -4.47
C ASN A 90 -6.26 13.62 -3.60
N ARG A 91 -7.35 13.00 -4.07
CA ARG A 91 -8.58 12.88 -3.27
C ARG A 91 -8.35 12.13 -1.95
N MET A 92 -7.51 11.09 -1.98
CA MET A 92 -7.18 10.37 -0.75
C MET A 92 -6.36 11.23 0.21
N LYS A 93 -5.38 11.98 -0.30
CA LYS A 93 -4.55 12.88 0.52
C LYS A 93 -5.38 13.94 1.25
N GLU A 94 -6.49 14.38 0.68
CA GLU A 94 -7.40 15.38 1.27
C GLU A 94 -8.22 14.84 2.47
N GLN A 95 -8.19 13.53 2.71
CA GLN A 95 -8.91 12.95 3.86
C GLN A 95 -8.22 13.31 5.18
N ALA A 96 -8.96 13.91 6.12
CA ALA A 96 -8.41 14.47 7.35
C ALA A 96 -7.76 13.43 8.28
N ASN A 97 -8.34 12.24 8.37
CA ASN A 97 -8.00 11.23 9.38
C ASN A 97 -7.51 9.90 8.76
N LEU A 98 -6.62 9.97 7.77
CA LEU A 98 -6.06 8.75 7.20
C LEU A 98 -5.33 7.92 8.26
N PRO A 99 -5.52 6.58 8.27
CA PRO A 99 -4.71 5.68 9.07
C PRO A 99 -3.20 5.88 8.82
N LEU A 100 -2.39 5.66 9.84
CA LEU A 100 -0.94 5.82 9.74
C LEU A 100 -0.35 5.02 8.57
N GLN A 101 -0.75 3.77 8.44
CA GLN A 101 -0.32 2.87 7.37
C GLN A 101 -0.72 3.39 5.98
N ALA A 102 -1.91 3.96 5.88
CA ALA A 102 -2.40 4.55 4.63
C ALA A 102 -1.61 5.81 4.25
N LYS A 103 -1.26 6.68 5.22
CA LYS A 103 -0.41 7.86 4.97
C LYS A 103 0.95 7.45 4.42
N TRP A 104 1.63 6.50 5.07
CA TRP A 104 2.94 6.04 4.63
C TRP A 104 2.88 5.36 3.25
N ARG A 105 1.90 4.49 3.01
CA ARG A 105 1.78 3.82 1.71
C ARG A 105 1.40 4.78 0.58
N LEU A 106 0.56 5.78 0.85
CA LEU A 106 0.26 6.83 -0.11
C LEU A 106 1.47 7.73 -0.38
N ALA A 107 2.28 8.03 0.63
CA ALA A 107 3.53 8.76 0.46
C ALA A 107 4.50 7.99 -0.46
N ALA A 108 4.61 6.66 -0.30
CA ALA A 108 5.39 5.82 -1.21
C ALA A 108 4.87 5.92 -2.66
N ALA A 109 3.55 5.93 -2.87
CA ALA A 109 2.98 6.11 -4.20
C ALA A 109 3.36 7.46 -4.83
N TYR A 110 3.36 8.53 -4.06
CA TYR A 110 3.83 9.85 -4.52
C TYR A 110 5.34 9.85 -4.81
N ALA A 111 6.16 9.25 -3.95
CA ALA A 111 7.62 9.16 -4.14
C ALA A 111 7.96 8.40 -5.43
N LEU A 112 7.32 7.27 -5.71
CA LEU A 112 7.47 6.51 -6.95
C LEU A 112 7.14 7.32 -8.21
N THR A 113 6.28 8.33 -8.09
CA THR A 113 5.93 9.22 -9.20
C THR A 113 6.80 10.49 -9.26
N GLY A 114 7.85 10.59 -8.45
CA GLY A 114 8.73 11.76 -8.35
C GLY A 114 8.11 12.97 -7.66
N LYS A 115 6.95 12.81 -7.01
CA LYS A 115 6.22 13.89 -6.35
C LYS A 115 6.55 13.95 -4.85
N MET A 116 7.77 14.40 -4.53
CA MET A 116 8.27 14.41 -3.15
C MET A 116 7.48 15.34 -2.22
N LYS A 117 7.09 16.53 -2.68
CA LYS A 117 6.37 17.49 -1.83
C LYS A 117 5.09 16.90 -1.21
N PRO A 118 4.11 16.36 -1.95
CA PRO A 118 2.94 15.73 -1.35
C PRO A 118 3.27 14.48 -0.51
N ALA A 119 4.35 13.73 -0.84
CA ALA A 119 4.80 12.64 0.01
C ALA A 119 5.26 13.14 1.38
N GLU A 120 6.05 14.20 1.41
CA GLU A 120 6.53 14.84 2.65
C GLU A 120 5.41 15.42 3.49
N GLU A 121 4.43 16.09 2.86
CA GLU A 121 3.26 16.63 3.54
C GLU A 121 2.44 15.54 4.25
N LEU A 122 2.27 14.36 3.62
CA LEU A 122 1.54 13.23 4.21
C LEU A 122 2.19 12.68 5.48
N VAL A 123 3.52 12.60 5.48
CA VAL A 123 4.27 12.02 6.60
C VAL A 123 4.92 13.08 7.51
N PHE A 124 4.59 14.34 7.30
CA PHE A 124 5.03 15.40 8.18
C PHE A 124 4.49 15.16 9.59
N LYS A 125 5.37 14.97 10.57
CA LYS A 125 5.03 14.56 11.95
C LYS A 125 4.31 13.21 12.09
N ALA A 126 4.29 12.37 11.05
CA ALA A 126 3.77 11.03 11.19
C ALA A 126 4.76 10.14 11.97
N GLU A 127 4.23 9.34 12.87
CA GLU A 127 5.04 8.38 13.61
C GLU A 127 5.59 7.29 12.69
N THR A 128 6.78 6.79 13.00
CA THR A 128 7.40 5.64 12.32
C THR A 128 7.21 4.35 13.09
N THR A 129 6.57 4.42 14.27
CA THR A 129 6.23 3.28 15.10
C THR A 129 4.77 2.93 14.93
N VAL A 130 4.51 1.68 14.60
CA VAL A 130 3.16 1.14 14.50
C VAL A 130 2.77 0.55 15.85
N THR A 131 1.61 0.92 16.38
CA THR A 131 1.07 0.25 17.56
C THR A 131 0.71 -1.20 17.20
N PRO A 132 1.19 -2.21 17.96
CA PRO A 132 0.82 -3.59 17.72
C PRO A 132 -0.69 -3.79 17.69
N TYR A 133 -1.17 -4.53 16.71
CA TYR A 133 -2.57 -4.88 16.57
C TYR A 133 -2.71 -6.37 16.22
N SER A 134 -3.86 -6.97 16.54
CA SER A 134 -4.05 -8.37 16.21
C SER A 134 -4.26 -8.54 14.70
N SER A 135 -3.57 -9.53 14.12
CA SER A 135 -3.62 -9.86 12.69
C SER A 135 -4.94 -10.51 12.23
N GLN A 136 -5.93 -10.60 13.10
CA GLN A 136 -7.20 -11.31 12.83
C GLN A 136 -8.07 -10.68 11.72
N ASN A 137 -7.53 -9.71 11.04
CA ASN A 137 -8.31 -8.90 10.14
C ASN A 137 -7.91 -9.18 8.69
N TYR A 138 -8.86 -9.45 7.86
CA TYR A 138 -8.87 -9.80 6.43
C TYR A 138 -7.89 -9.09 5.48
N ILE A 139 -6.97 -8.28 5.98
CA ILE A 139 -5.91 -7.62 5.20
C ILE A 139 -4.54 -8.30 5.32
N TYR A 140 -4.44 -9.43 6.02
CA TYR A 140 -3.17 -10.13 6.25
C TYR A 140 -2.03 -9.23 6.72
N GLY A 141 -2.35 -8.23 7.57
CA GLY A 141 -1.42 -7.26 8.10
C GLY A 141 -0.78 -7.72 9.41
N SER A 142 0.45 -7.29 9.61
CA SER A 142 1.10 -7.30 10.91
C SER A 142 1.79 -5.96 11.13
N TYR A 143 2.06 -5.62 12.38
CA TYR A 143 2.79 -4.39 12.67
C TYR A 143 4.23 -4.46 12.07
N ASP A 144 4.85 -5.64 12.01
CA ASP A 144 6.17 -5.83 11.40
C ASP A 144 6.16 -5.52 9.91
N ARG A 145 5.13 -6.01 9.20
CA ARG A 145 4.94 -5.66 7.78
C ARG A 145 4.78 -4.15 7.60
N ASP A 146 4.03 -3.50 8.47
CA ASP A 146 3.78 -2.07 8.36
C ASP A 146 5.03 -1.26 8.69
N GLU A 147 5.85 -1.69 9.64
CA GLU A 147 7.15 -1.08 9.92
C GLU A 147 8.15 -1.28 8.77
N ALA A 148 8.15 -2.45 8.14
CA ALA A 148 8.94 -2.70 6.94
C ALA A 148 8.47 -1.83 5.75
N MET A 149 7.16 -1.61 5.63
CA MET A 149 6.58 -0.69 4.64
C MET A 149 7.01 0.77 4.88
N ILE A 150 7.10 1.20 6.13
CA ILE A 150 7.61 2.53 6.49
C ILE A 150 9.08 2.65 6.10
N LEU A 151 9.89 1.62 6.36
CA LEU A 151 11.29 1.58 5.93
C LEU A 151 11.41 1.73 4.41
N GLU A 152 10.64 0.98 3.64
CA GLU A 152 10.61 1.09 2.18
C GLU A 152 10.25 2.52 1.74
N THR A 153 9.25 3.14 2.36
CA THR A 153 8.83 4.49 2.04
C THR A 153 9.92 5.52 2.33
N LEU A 154 10.61 5.39 3.46
CA LEU A 154 11.74 6.26 3.82
C LEU A 154 12.88 6.17 2.79
N LEU A 155 13.18 4.96 2.30
CA LEU A 155 14.17 4.75 1.23
C LEU A 155 13.73 5.41 -0.08
N LEU A 156 12.48 5.25 -0.49
CA LEU A 156 11.91 5.90 -1.68
C LEU A 156 11.93 7.43 -1.59
N MET A 157 11.89 7.98 -0.37
CA MET A 157 11.96 9.40 -0.11
C MET A 157 13.40 9.93 0.11
N ASN A 158 14.43 9.08 -0.03
CA ASN A 158 15.83 9.38 0.24
C ASN A 158 16.10 9.91 1.67
N ARG A 159 15.35 9.37 2.66
CA ARG A 159 15.49 9.73 4.07
C ARG A 159 16.41 8.74 4.81
N ASP A 160 17.65 8.65 4.39
CA ASP A 160 18.62 7.62 4.76
C ASP A 160 18.83 7.47 6.28
N GLN A 161 18.91 8.57 7.03
CA GLN A 161 19.09 8.50 8.48
C GLN A 161 17.87 7.87 9.18
N ALA A 162 16.66 8.29 8.78
CA ALA A 162 15.43 7.71 9.33
C ALA A 162 15.26 6.25 8.89
N ALA A 163 15.61 5.94 7.63
CA ALA A 163 15.59 4.58 7.11
C ALA A 163 16.55 3.66 7.90
N LEU A 164 17.75 4.13 8.23
CA LEU A 164 18.71 3.36 9.04
C LEU A 164 18.17 3.05 10.45
N GLN A 165 17.53 4.03 11.09
CA GLN A 165 16.91 3.82 12.40
C GLN A 165 15.75 2.81 12.30
N GLN A 166 14.92 2.94 11.28
CA GLN A 166 13.81 2.01 11.05
C GLN A 166 14.31 0.60 10.72
N ALA A 167 15.39 0.46 9.93
CA ALA A 167 16.01 -0.84 9.62
C ALA A 167 16.52 -1.54 10.88
N LYS A 168 17.17 -0.79 11.80
CA LYS A 168 17.60 -1.34 13.09
C LYS A 168 16.43 -1.83 13.94
N LYS A 169 15.30 -1.15 13.87
CA LYS A 169 14.09 -1.54 14.59
C LYS A 169 13.49 -2.83 14.00
N VAL A 170 13.27 -2.85 12.69
CA VAL A 170 12.75 -4.03 11.99
C VAL A 170 13.66 -5.25 12.19
N SER A 171 15.00 -5.06 12.15
CA SER A 171 15.92 -6.16 12.34
C SER A 171 15.87 -6.80 13.73
N LYS A 172 15.50 -6.07 14.78
CA LYS A 172 15.29 -6.64 16.10
C LYS A 172 14.10 -7.59 16.13
N ASN A 173 13.00 -7.20 15.49
CA ASN A 173 11.82 -8.04 15.40
C ASN A 173 12.12 -9.34 14.63
N LEU A 174 12.97 -9.27 13.60
CA LEU A 174 13.43 -10.43 12.84
C LEU A 174 14.37 -11.36 13.62
N ALA A 175 15.05 -10.86 14.64
CA ALA A 175 15.98 -11.63 15.46
C ALA A 175 15.30 -12.33 16.64
N GLU A 176 14.06 -11.98 16.98
CA GLU A 176 13.28 -12.67 18.01
C GLU A 176 12.75 -14.00 17.43
N GLU A 177 12.97 -15.11 18.18
CA GLU A 177 12.75 -16.49 17.72
C GLU A 177 11.28 -16.89 17.42
N ASN A 178 10.40 -15.96 17.18
CA ASN A 178 8.96 -16.19 16.98
C ASN A 178 8.55 -16.01 15.51
N TRP A 179 9.14 -16.86 14.67
CA TRP A 179 8.74 -16.95 13.26
C TRP A 179 7.77 -18.09 13.01
#